data_4665403181308a87d8e2f14484aac6da
#
_entry.id   4665403181308a87d8e2f14484aac6da
#
_cell.length_a   1.000
_cell.length_b   1.000
_cell.length_c   1.000
_cell.angle_alpha   90.00
_cell.angle_beta   90.00
_cell.angle_gamma   90.00
#
_symmetry.space_group_name_H-M   'P 1'
#
loop_
_entity.id
_entity.type
_entity.pdbx_description
1 polymer ?
#
loop_
_entity_poly.entity_id
_entity_poly.type
_entity_poly.pdbx_seq_one_letter_code
_entity_poly.pdbx_strand_id
1 'polypeptide(L)'
;SFDEDKDGSTIDERWKLADIYHSNPVLVAKPNAGIDTSNKNSDDYYRHQNNYKAFKNTWSARPVTILAGSNGGMLHAFSNVSGDEKWAFIPPSIIPKLRRVNGGQANKSISIYGVDGSPVIKDIYSNGSWKTVAVFGMGEGEHSYSALDITDINAPKHMWTFRNDPSNSIVSYWDANGQKTDVDYASVTPERDYSKLGQAVSTPRI
;
A
#
# COMPACT_ATOMS: atom_id res chain seq x y z
N SER A 1 21.38 1.22 -25.01
CA SER A 1 19.96 1.22 -24.69
C SER A 1 19.40 -0.16 -25.01
N PHE A 2 18.53 -0.66 -24.20
CA PHE A 2 17.96 -1.99 -24.27
C PHE A 2 16.52 -1.84 -24.80
N ASP A 3 16.16 -2.61 -25.82
CA ASP A 3 14.82 -2.71 -26.36
C ASP A 3 14.06 -3.73 -25.52
N GLU A 4 13.28 -3.27 -24.52
CA GLU A 4 12.59 -4.14 -23.55
C GLU A 4 11.31 -4.73 -24.13
N ASP A 5 10.64 -4.06 -25.04
CA ASP A 5 9.37 -4.50 -25.64
C ASP A 5 9.57 -5.16 -26.99
N LYS A 6 10.81 -5.16 -27.52
CA LYS A 6 11.23 -5.81 -28.77
C LYS A 6 10.51 -5.28 -30.03
N ASP A 7 10.15 -4.00 -30.01
CA ASP A 7 9.53 -3.33 -31.17
C ASP A 7 10.58 -2.83 -32.20
N GLY A 8 11.86 -2.96 -31.89
CA GLY A 8 13.00 -2.50 -32.70
C GLY A 8 13.37 -1.04 -32.43
N SER A 9 12.72 -0.36 -31.50
CA SER A 9 13.05 0.98 -31.02
C SER A 9 13.85 0.90 -29.73
N THR A 10 14.77 1.82 -29.52
CA THR A 10 15.45 2.00 -28.25
C THR A 10 15.05 3.32 -27.58
N ILE A 11 14.00 3.96 -28.08
CA ILE A 11 13.47 5.23 -27.64
C ILE A 11 12.13 4.97 -26.95
N ASP A 12 12.16 4.85 -25.63
CA ASP A 12 11.14 5.30 -24.70
C ASP A 12 9.95 4.42 -24.31
N GLU A 13 9.75 3.23 -24.77
CA GLU A 13 8.60 2.45 -24.35
C GLU A 13 8.98 1.32 -23.40
N ARG A 14 9.34 1.72 -22.16
CA ARG A 14 9.49 0.75 -21.08
C ARG A 14 8.13 0.31 -20.59
N TRP A 15 7.97 -0.98 -20.38
CA TRP A 15 6.85 -1.53 -19.63
C TRP A 15 6.76 -0.85 -18.27
N LYS A 16 5.75 0.01 -18.11
CA LYS A 16 5.56 0.80 -16.89
C LYS A 16 4.80 0.04 -15.81
N LEU A 17 4.02 -0.95 -16.20
CA LEU A 17 3.18 -1.76 -15.33
C LEU A 17 3.54 -3.23 -15.50
N ALA A 18 4.03 -3.85 -14.42
CA ALA A 18 4.19 -5.29 -14.35
C ALA A 18 2.83 -5.98 -14.12
N ASP A 19 2.81 -7.31 -14.20
CA ASP A 19 1.59 -8.09 -13.99
C ASP A 19 0.95 -7.82 -12.62
N ILE A 20 -0.37 -7.73 -12.63
CA ILE A 20 -1.24 -7.73 -11.46
C ILE A 20 -1.78 -9.16 -11.33
N TYR A 21 -1.30 -9.90 -10.33
CA TYR A 21 -1.59 -11.34 -10.23
C TYR A 21 -2.62 -11.68 -9.15
N HIS A 22 -2.30 -11.50 -7.87
CA HIS A 22 -3.22 -11.76 -6.77
C HIS A 22 -3.90 -10.50 -6.20
N SER A 23 -3.40 -9.31 -6.56
CA SER A 23 -3.96 -8.06 -6.09
C SER A 23 -5.29 -7.76 -6.78
N ASN A 24 -6.39 -7.77 -6.03
CA ASN A 24 -7.67 -7.29 -6.55
C ASN A 24 -7.68 -5.76 -6.57
N PRO A 25 -8.02 -5.12 -7.69
CA PRO A 25 -8.17 -3.66 -7.74
C PRO A 25 -9.28 -3.17 -6.81
N VAL A 26 -9.04 -2.07 -6.12
CA VAL A 26 -10.00 -1.46 -5.18
C VAL A 26 -10.28 -0.02 -5.56
N LEU A 27 -11.56 0.35 -5.54
CA LEU A 27 -11.99 1.73 -5.78
C LEU A 27 -11.89 2.58 -4.52
N VAL A 28 -11.22 3.72 -4.63
CA VAL A 28 -11.21 4.79 -3.65
C VAL A 28 -12.14 5.90 -4.16
N ALA A 29 -13.26 6.09 -3.49
CA ALA A 29 -14.21 7.15 -3.79
C ALA A 29 -14.29 8.16 -2.63
N LYS A 30 -15.18 9.14 -2.74
CA LYS A 30 -15.48 10.05 -1.64
C LYS A 30 -15.91 9.28 -0.39
N PRO A 31 -15.61 9.79 0.84
CA PRO A 31 -16.08 9.18 2.09
C PRO A 31 -17.62 9.07 2.11
N ASN A 32 -18.15 7.87 2.40
CA ASN A 32 -19.61 7.65 2.34
C ASN A 32 -20.17 6.80 3.49
N ALA A 33 -19.39 6.50 4.52
CA ALA A 33 -19.84 5.70 5.64
C ALA A 33 -21.06 6.36 6.35
N GLY A 34 -21.89 5.52 6.95
CA GLY A 34 -23.11 5.94 7.65
C GLY A 34 -22.83 6.83 8.86
N ILE A 35 -23.79 7.66 9.21
CA ILE A 35 -23.79 8.49 10.41
C ILE A 35 -25.19 8.37 11.00
N ASP A 36 -25.32 7.80 12.20
CA ASP A 36 -26.58 7.61 12.90
C ASP A 36 -26.42 7.95 14.39
N THR A 37 -27.46 8.52 14.97
CA THR A 37 -27.52 8.90 16.38
C THR A 37 -28.41 7.98 17.21
N SER A 38 -29.11 7.04 16.58
CA SER A 38 -30.10 6.17 17.24
C SER A 38 -29.49 5.09 18.11
N ASN A 39 -28.35 4.55 17.70
CA ASN A 39 -27.64 3.48 18.43
C ASN A 39 -26.26 3.94 18.90
N LYS A 40 -26.15 4.26 20.19
CA LYS A 40 -24.89 4.75 20.81
C LYS A 40 -23.73 3.77 20.80
N ASN A 41 -23.97 2.49 20.53
CA ASN A 41 -22.94 1.44 20.47
C ASN A 41 -22.51 1.10 19.05
N SER A 42 -22.95 1.91 18.05
CA SER A 42 -22.61 1.67 16.65
C SER A 42 -21.41 2.50 16.18
N ASP A 43 -20.74 2.03 15.15
CA ASP A 43 -19.70 2.79 14.43
C ASP A 43 -20.27 4.10 13.86
N ASP A 44 -21.55 4.10 13.45
CA ASP A 44 -22.23 5.29 12.92
C ASP A 44 -22.35 6.38 13.97
N TYR A 45 -22.65 6.00 15.23
CA TYR A 45 -22.67 6.93 16.35
C TYR A 45 -21.26 7.47 16.66
N TYR A 46 -20.25 6.61 16.64
CA TYR A 46 -18.86 7.04 16.83
C TYR A 46 -18.45 8.05 15.75
N ARG A 47 -18.82 7.81 14.49
CA ARG A 47 -18.61 8.74 13.39
C ARG A 47 -19.34 10.07 13.60
N HIS A 48 -20.56 10.03 14.13
CA HIS A 48 -21.30 11.24 14.49
C HIS A 48 -20.55 12.04 15.57
N GLN A 49 -20.14 11.40 16.66
CA GLN A 49 -19.45 12.06 17.76
C GLN A 49 -18.12 12.70 17.36
N ASN A 50 -17.42 12.12 16.40
CA ASN A 50 -16.14 12.61 15.91
C ASN A 50 -16.26 13.41 14.61
N ASN A 51 -17.42 14.02 14.36
CA ASN A 51 -17.66 14.97 13.26
C ASN A 51 -17.29 14.43 11.86
N TYR A 52 -17.54 13.14 11.60
CA TYR A 52 -17.27 12.53 10.29
C TYR A 52 -18.04 13.21 9.14
N LYS A 53 -19.16 13.88 9.45
CA LYS A 53 -19.94 14.67 8.47
C LYS A 53 -19.11 15.78 7.85
N ALA A 54 -18.30 16.48 8.65
CA ALA A 54 -17.40 17.52 8.12
C ALA A 54 -16.34 16.92 7.19
N PHE A 55 -15.74 15.77 7.56
CA PHE A 55 -14.80 15.04 6.72
C PHE A 55 -15.43 14.65 5.37
N LYS A 56 -16.66 14.09 5.38
CA LYS A 56 -17.40 13.78 4.15
C LYS A 56 -17.60 15.00 3.26
N ASN A 57 -17.97 16.13 3.85
CA ASN A 57 -18.20 17.37 3.11
C ASN A 57 -16.91 17.89 2.48
N THR A 58 -15.79 17.91 3.24
CA THR A 58 -14.49 18.35 2.76
C THR A 58 -14.02 17.53 1.55
N TRP A 59 -14.22 16.22 1.58
CA TRP A 59 -13.79 15.30 0.53
C TRP A 59 -14.88 14.86 -0.42
N SER A 60 -15.99 15.60 -0.49
CA SER A 60 -17.15 15.28 -1.34
C SER A 60 -16.85 15.26 -2.83
N ALA A 61 -15.87 16.02 -3.27
CA ALA A 61 -15.40 16.10 -4.67
C ALA A 61 -14.17 15.21 -4.96
N ARG A 62 -13.76 14.32 -4.02
CA ARG A 62 -12.61 13.43 -4.25
C ARG A 62 -12.85 12.57 -5.49
N PRO A 63 -11.92 12.60 -6.47
CA PRO A 63 -12.06 11.81 -7.69
C PRO A 63 -11.96 10.32 -7.39
N VAL A 64 -12.73 9.51 -8.10
CA VAL A 64 -12.63 8.05 -8.00
C VAL A 64 -11.30 7.60 -8.60
N THR A 65 -10.61 6.79 -7.85
CA THR A 65 -9.28 6.27 -8.20
C THR A 65 -9.24 4.76 -7.96
N ILE A 66 -8.55 4.03 -8.81
CA ILE A 66 -8.37 2.58 -8.69
C ILE A 66 -6.98 2.34 -8.11
N LEU A 67 -6.90 1.58 -7.02
CA LEU A 67 -5.63 1.10 -6.47
C LEU A 67 -5.43 -0.37 -6.82
N ALA A 68 -4.24 -0.74 -7.28
CA ALA A 68 -3.84 -2.12 -7.53
C ALA A 68 -2.36 -2.32 -7.26
N GLY A 69 -2.01 -3.43 -6.62
CA GLY A 69 -0.64 -3.86 -6.46
C GLY A 69 -0.14 -4.60 -7.70
N SER A 70 1.15 -4.50 -8.00
CA SER A 70 1.78 -5.22 -9.10
C SER A 70 3.05 -5.95 -8.69
N ASN A 71 3.43 -6.95 -9.46
CA ASN A 71 4.68 -7.67 -9.29
C ASN A 71 5.92 -6.84 -9.67
N GLY A 72 5.73 -5.64 -10.23
CA GLY A 72 6.78 -4.62 -10.35
C GLY A 72 7.23 -4.01 -9.01
N GLY A 73 6.60 -4.41 -7.91
CA GLY A 73 6.94 -3.94 -6.56
C GLY A 73 6.28 -2.63 -6.16
N MET A 74 5.19 -2.27 -6.83
CA MET A 74 4.50 -1.00 -6.61
C MET A 74 3.02 -1.19 -6.33
N LEU A 75 2.47 -0.31 -5.49
CA LEU A 75 1.04 -0.03 -5.44
C LEU A 75 0.76 1.13 -6.38
N HIS A 76 -0.02 0.89 -7.41
CA HIS A 76 -0.40 1.86 -8.42
C HIS A 76 -1.75 2.49 -8.13
N ALA A 77 -1.91 3.75 -8.54
CA ALA A 77 -3.17 4.48 -8.50
C ALA A 77 -3.53 5.00 -9.89
N PHE A 78 -4.67 4.61 -10.40
CA PHE A 78 -5.14 4.98 -11.73
C PHE A 78 -6.39 5.86 -11.66
N SER A 79 -6.50 6.78 -12.60
CA SER A 79 -7.72 7.54 -12.83
C SER A 79 -8.84 6.59 -13.30
N ASN A 80 -10.00 6.60 -12.61
CA ASN A 80 -11.18 5.85 -13.06
C ASN A 80 -11.78 6.39 -14.36
N VAL A 81 -11.42 7.60 -14.76
CA VAL A 81 -11.98 8.26 -15.96
C VAL A 81 -11.12 8.00 -17.18
N SER A 82 -9.80 8.24 -17.08
CA SER A 82 -8.88 8.16 -18.23
C SER A 82 -8.04 6.88 -18.24
N GLY A 83 -7.94 6.17 -17.11
CA GLY A 83 -7.02 5.03 -16.97
C GLY A 83 -5.57 5.44 -16.71
N ASP A 84 -5.24 6.73 -16.75
CA ASP A 84 -3.89 7.20 -16.53
C ASP A 84 -3.41 6.90 -15.11
N GLU A 85 -2.15 6.53 -14.98
CA GLU A 85 -1.49 6.41 -13.70
C GLU A 85 -1.28 7.79 -13.07
N LYS A 86 -1.82 7.96 -11.85
CA LYS A 86 -1.65 9.19 -11.07
C LYS A 86 -0.36 9.17 -10.27
N TRP A 87 -0.08 8.04 -9.66
CA TRP A 87 1.12 7.78 -8.88
C TRP A 87 1.32 6.28 -8.66
N ALA A 88 2.55 5.91 -8.33
CA ALA A 88 2.89 4.61 -7.82
C ALA A 88 3.73 4.75 -6.55
N PHE A 89 3.50 3.87 -5.58
CA PHE A 89 4.23 3.83 -4.31
C PHE A 89 5.04 2.53 -4.22
N ILE A 90 6.33 2.66 -3.93
CA ILE A 90 7.25 1.54 -3.70
C ILE A 90 7.39 1.36 -2.18
N PRO A 91 6.88 0.28 -1.57
CA PRO A 91 7.12 -0.01 -0.17
C PRO A 91 8.62 -0.14 0.12
N PRO A 92 9.13 0.47 1.20
CA PRO A 92 10.55 0.41 1.48
C PRO A 92 11.08 -1.01 1.73
N SER A 93 10.22 -1.93 2.17
CA SER A 93 10.57 -3.34 2.39
C SER A 93 10.94 -4.09 1.10
N ILE A 94 10.37 -3.70 -0.06
CA ILE A 94 10.62 -4.40 -1.35
C ILE A 94 11.86 -3.88 -2.10
N ILE A 95 12.37 -2.70 -1.77
CA ILE A 95 13.49 -2.05 -2.47
C ILE A 95 14.70 -2.97 -2.67
N PRO A 96 15.13 -3.78 -1.68
CA PRO A 96 16.26 -4.70 -1.88
C PRO A 96 16.02 -5.76 -2.96
N LYS A 97 14.75 -6.16 -3.19
CA LYS A 97 14.39 -7.12 -4.24
C LYS A 97 14.40 -6.49 -5.63
N LEU A 98 13.98 -5.23 -5.75
CA LEU A 98 13.95 -4.52 -7.04
C LEU A 98 15.33 -4.43 -7.68
N ARG A 99 16.40 -4.37 -6.90
CA ARG A 99 17.78 -4.41 -7.41
C ARG A 99 18.11 -5.70 -8.13
N ARG A 100 17.42 -6.81 -7.80
CA ARG A 100 17.64 -8.11 -8.45
C ARG A 100 16.92 -8.19 -9.80
N VAL A 101 15.81 -7.49 -9.96
CA VAL A 101 15.06 -7.43 -11.24
C VAL A 101 15.88 -6.73 -12.31
N ASN A 102 16.60 -5.66 -11.94
CA ASN A 102 17.46 -4.90 -12.83
C ASN A 102 18.91 -5.42 -12.90
N GLY A 103 19.23 -6.48 -12.19
CA GLY A 103 20.60 -6.99 -12.01
C GLY A 103 21.13 -7.83 -13.15
N GLY A 104 21.23 -7.29 -14.36
CA GLY A 104 22.34 -7.53 -15.26
C GLY A 104 22.53 -8.92 -15.87
N GLN A 105 21.47 -9.71 -16.03
CA GLN A 105 21.53 -10.85 -16.95
C GLN A 105 20.77 -10.45 -18.21
N ALA A 106 21.50 -10.11 -19.26
CA ALA A 106 20.93 -9.92 -20.58
C ALA A 106 19.98 -11.09 -20.90
N ASN A 107 18.71 -10.77 -21.21
CA ASN A 107 17.66 -11.70 -21.63
C ASN A 107 17.02 -12.61 -20.57
N LYS A 108 17.09 -12.29 -19.27
CA LYS A 108 16.27 -12.97 -18.25
C LYS A 108 15.56 -11.96 -17.38
N SER A 109 14.26 -11.76 -17.63
CA SER A 109 13.39 -11.17 -16.63
C SER A 109 13.24 -12.18 -15.49
N ILE A 110 13.71 -11.83 -14.30
CA ILE A 110 13.43 -12.61 -13.09
C ILE A 110 12.08 -12.10 -12.59
N SER A 111 11.04 -12.90 -12.78
CA SER A 111 9.75 -12.63 -12.15
C SER A 111 9.92 -12.62 -10.64
N ILE A 112 9.44 -11.56 -10.01
CA ILE A 112 9.34 -11.47 -8.55
C ILE A 112 7.87 -11.32 -8.17
N TYR A 113 7.51 -11.79 -7.00
CA TYR A 113 6.31 -11.29 -6.34
C TYR A 113 6.66 -9.95 -5.68
N GLY A 114 5.90 -8.91 -6.03
CA GLY A 114 6.10 -7.56 -5.56
C GLY A 114 5.05 -7.14 -4.53
N VAL A 115 4.20 -6.17 -4.88
CA VAL A 115 2.99 -5.83 -4.12
C VAL A 115 1.86 -6.72 -4.63
N ASP A 116 1.79 -7.93 -4.11
CA ASP A 116 0.90 -8.99 -4.62
C ASP A 116 -0.40 -9.10 -3.81
N GLY A 117 -0.49 -8.45 -2.64
CA GLY A 117 -1.69 -8.44 -1.81
C GLY A 117 -2.69 -7.34 -2.22
N SER A 118 -3.99 -7.64 -2.03
CA SER A 118 -5.06 -6.68 -2.29
C SER A 118 -5.06 -5.55 -1.25
N PRO A 119 -5.15 -4.27 -1.64
CA PRO A 119 -5.28 -3.18 -0.70
C PRO A 119 -6.67 -3.16 -0.04
N VAL A 120 -6.73 -2.73 1.21
CA VAL A 120 -7.96 -2.46 1.96
C VAL A 120 -8.03 -0.99 2.29
N ILE A 121 -9.18 -0.39 2.04
CA ILE A 121 -9.40 1.04 2.23
C ILE A 121 -10.42 1.24 3.36
N LYS A 122 -10.09 2.11 4.31
CA LYS A 122 -11.02 2.51 5.36
C LYS A 122 -10.80 3.93 5.82
N ASP A 123 -11.91 4.59 6.20
CA ASP A 123 -11.83 5.84 6.93
C ASP A 123 -11.64 5.53 8.42
N ILE A 124 -10.57 6.07 9.00
CA ILE A 124 -10.23 5.90 10.42
C ILE A 124 -10.14 7.25 11.11
N TYR A 125 -10.44 7.28 12.40
CA TYR A 125 -10.21 8.45 13.26
C TYR A 125 -8.97 8.23 14.10
N SER A 126 -7.98 9.06 13.90
CA SER A 126 -6.69 8.95 14.59
C SER A 126 -6.12 10.32 14.88
N ASN A 127 -5.61 10.52 16.09
CA ASN A 127 -4.99 11.78 16.53
C ASN A 127 -5.89 13.00 16.29
N GLY A 128 -7.20 12.88 16.62
CA GLY A 128 -8.15 13.98 16.51
C GLY A 128 -8.63 14.29 15.10
N SER A 129 -8.31 13.49 14.08
CA SER A 129 -8.71 13.72 12.70
C SER A 129 -9.11 12.45 11.97
N TRP A 130 -10.02 12.58 10.99
CA TRP A 130 -10.38 11.52 10.07
C TRP A 130 -9.34 11.43 8.94
N LYS A 131 -9.05 10.20 8.55
CA LYS A 131 -8.18 9.87 7.43
C LYS A 131 -8.77 8.72 6.63
N THR A 132 -8.60 8.74 5.32
CA THR A 132 -8.79 7.55 4.49
C THR A 132 -7.43 6.85 4.36
N VAL A 133 -7.37 5.59 4.80
CA VAL A 133 -6.13 4.81 4.84
C VAL A 133 -6.23 3.63 3.90
N ALA A 134 -5.15 3.37 3.16
CA ALA A 134 -4.93 2.13 2.43
C ALA A 134 -3.90 1.28 3.18
N VAL A 135 -4.26 0.03 3.52
CA VAL A 135 -3.35 -0.97 4.07
C VAL A 135 -3.24 -2.12 3.10
N PHE A 136 -2.03 -2.58 2.81
CA PHE A 136 -1.78 -3.67 1.87
C PHE A 136 -0.57 -4.50 2.27
N GLY A 137 -0.65 -5.79 1.98
CA GLY A 137 0.43 -6.74 2.17
C GLY A 137 1.21 -6.99 0.88
N MET A 138 2.40 -7.52 1.02
CA MET A 138 3.23 -7.91 -0.12
C MET A 138 2.85 -9.29 -0.69
N GLY A 139 1.82 -9.95 -0.15
CA GLY A 139 1.44 -11.29 -0.59
C GLY A 139 2.60 -12.27 -0.47
N GLU A 140 2.91 -12.98 -1.54
CA GLU A 140 4.08 -13.86 -1.63
C GLU A 140 5.40 -13.08 -1.80
N GLY A 141 5.31 -11.76 -2.05
CA GLY A 141 6.48 -10.92 -2.27
C GLY A 141 7.35 -10.74 -1.05
N GLU A 142 6.76 -10.63 0.14
CA GLU A 142 7.50 -10.36 1.38
C GLU A 142 6.63 -10.60 2.62
N HIS A 143 7.27 -10.79 3.78
CA HIS A 143 6.62 -10.82 5.09
C HIS A 143 6.41 -9.38 5.60
N SER A 144 5.60 -8.60 4.90
CA SER A 144 5.51 -7.15 5.11
C SER A 144 4.13 -6.60 4.79
N TYR A 145 3.74 -5.58 5.56
CA TYR A 145 2.58 -4.73 5.30
C TYR A 145 2.98 -3.27 5.29
N SER A 146 2.25 -2.47 4.52
CA SER A 146 2.41 -1.02 4.44
C SER A 146 1.07 -0.32 4.57
N ALA A 147 1.09 0.91 5.08
CA ALA A 147 -0.06 1.80 5.12
C ALA A 147 0.24 3.15 4.52
N LEU A 148 -0.72 3.69 3.78
CA LEU A 148 -0.72 5.04 3.22
C LEU A 148 -1.93 5.82 3.72
N ASP A 149 -1.74 7.08 4.08
CA ASP A 149 -2.81 8.07 4.18
C ASP A 149 -3.09 8.57 2.75
N ILE A 150 -4.26 8.22 2.24
CA ILE A 150 -4.74 8.58 0.91
C ILE A 150 -5.96 9.51 0.99
N THR A 151 -6.06 10.27 2.09
CA THR A 151 -7.13 11.24 2.29
C THR A 151 -7.20 12.22 1.14
N ASP A 152 -6.05 12.82 0.79
CA ASP A 152 -5.85 13.44 -0.51
C ASP A 152 -5.29 12.40 -1.47
N ILE A 153 -6.14 11.94 -2.37
CA ILE A 153 -5.77 10.89 -3.34
C ILE A 153 -4.71 11.34 -4.36
N ASN A 154 -4.45 12.62 -4.48
CA ASN A 154 -3.41 13.15 -5.36
C ASN A 154 -2.06 13.38 -4.64
N ALA A 155 -2.05 13.28 -3.31
CA ALA A 155 -0.87 13.46 -2.46
C ALA A 155 -0.79 12.39 -1.36
N PRO A 156 -0.62 11.11 -1.72
CA PRO A 156 -0.53 10.02 -0.75
C PRO A 156 0.66 10.21 0.17
N LYS A 157 0.51 9.82 1.44
CA LYS A 157 1.57 9.91 2.45
C LYS A 157 1.84 8.55 3.05
N HIS A 158 3.10 8.15 3.11
CA HIS A 158 3.50 6.97 3.87
C HIS A 158 3.16 7.15 5.34
N MET A 159 2.57 6.12 5.95
CA MET A 159 2.28 6.11 7.37
C MET A 159 3.24 5.21 8.13
N TRP A 160 3.36 3.98 7.66
CA TRP A 160 4.28 2.99 8.21
C TRP A 160 4.46 1.80 7.27
N THR A 161 5.55 1.11 7.45
CA THR A 161 5.79 -0.23 6.92
C THR A 161 6.43 -1.08 8.02
N PHE A 162 6.05 -2.34 8.14
CA PHE A 162 6.78 -3.28 8.96
C PHE A 162 7.08 -4.55 8.17
N ARG A 163 8.17 -5.22 8.52
CA ARG A 163 8.66 -6.42 7.87
C ARG A 163 9.24 -7.38 8.88
N ASN A 164 8.95 -8.66 8.73
CA ASN A 164 9.69 -9.73 9.36
C ASN A 164 10.78 -10.24 8.39
N ASP A 165 12.00 -10.37 8.87
CA ASP A 165 13.12 -11.00 8.18
C ASP A 165 13.62 -12.22 8.96
N PRO A 166 12.99 -13.39 8.77
CA PRO A 166 13.33 -14.58 9.55
C PRO A 166 14.74 -15.10 9.25
N SER A 167 15.29 -14.81 8.06
CA SER A 167 16.63 -15.23 7.70
C SER A 167 17.72 -14.55 8.51
N ASN A 168 17.45 -13.33 8.96
CA ASN A 168 18.36 -12.54 9.78
C ASN A 168 17.90 -12.41 11.24
N SER A 169 16.74 -12.99 11.61
CA SER A 169 16.10 -12.84 12.92
C SER A 169 15.85 -11.37 13.30
N ILE A 170 15.39 -10.58 12.34
CA ILE A 170 15.16 -9.14 12.48
C ILE A 170 13.71 -8.78 12.15
N VAL A 171 13.14 -7.90 12.97
CA VAL A 171 11.94 -7.14 12.62
C VAL A 171 12.37 -5.73 12.19
N SER A 172 11.91 -5.28 11.03
CA SER A 172 12.14 -3.92 10.52
C SER A 172 10.87 -3.11 10.59
N TYR A 173 11.00 -1.85 10.94
CA TYR A 173 9.92 -0.88 10.95
C TYR A 173 10.35 0.41 10.26
N TRP A 174 9.50 0.97 9.41
CA TRP A 174 9.68 2.30 8.80
C TRP A 174 8.56 3.21 9.28
N ASP A 175 8.94 4.37 9.79
CA ASP A 175 7.99 5.40 10.22
C ASP A 175 7.44 6.22 9.03
N ALA A 176 6.61 7.21 9.32
CA ALA A 176 6.01 8.09 8.32
C ALA A 176 7.04 8.96 7.54
N ASN A 177 8.25 9.11 8.06
CA ASN A 177 9.35 9.82 7.40
C ASN A 177 10.21 8.87 6.56
N GLY A 178 9.87 7.57 6.55
CA GLY A 178 10.65 6.53 5.87
C GLY A 178 11.91 6.11 6.65
N GLN A 179 12.06 6.52 7.90
CA GLN A 179 13.19 6.14 8.72
C GLN A 179 13.04 4.69 9.19
N LYS A 180 14.06 3.88 8.89
CA LYS A 180 14.10 2.47 9.25
C LYS A 180 14.63 2.26 10.67
N THR A 181 14.01 1.34 11.39
CA THR A 181 14.51 0.78 12.64
C THR A 181 14.52 -0.74 12.51
N ASP A 182 15.68 -1.36 12.79
CA ASP A 182 15.85 -2.82 12.84
C ASP A 182 15.99 -3.26 14.30
N VAL A 183 15.29 -4.33 14.67
CA VAL A 183 15.30 -4.88 16.02
C VAL A 183 15.47 -6.40 15.96
N ASP A 184 16.46 -6.94 16.66
CA ASP A 184 16.63 -8.38 16.82
C ASP A 184 15.45 -9.02 17.55
N TYR A 185 15.10 -10.25 17.22
CA TYR A 185 14.01 -10.99 17.88
C TYR A 185 14.15 -11.06 19.39
N ALA A 186 15.40 -11.14 19.90
CA ALA A 186 15.66 -11.17 21.33
C ALA A 186 15.38 -9.83 22.06
N SER A 187 15.25 -8.74 21.30
CA SER A 187 15.09 -7.39 21.81
C SER A 187 13.76 -6.74 21.43
N VAL A 188 12.93 -7.43 20.67
CA VAL A 188 11.65 -6.89 20.21
C VAL A 188 10.66 -6.77 21.38
N THR A 189 9.94 -5.65 21.46
CA THR A 189 8.89 -5.47 22.47
C THR A 189 7.58 -6.13 22.02
N PRO A 190 6.72 -6.57 22.95
CA PRO A 190 5.46 -7.24 22.59
C PRO A 190 4.58 -6.45 21.63
N GLU A 191 4.58 -5.11 21.72
CA GLU A 191 3.77 -4.22 20.88
C GLU A 191 4.26 -4.14 19.43
N ARG A 192 5.50 -4.57 19.17
CA ARG A 192 6.16 -4.54 17.85
C ARG A 192 6.74 -5.90 17.46
N ASP A 193 6.29 -6.96 18.11
CA ASP A 193 6.74 -8.31 17.79
C ASP A 193 6.04 -8.86 16.55
N TYR A 194 6.66 -8.61 15.41
CA TYR A 194 6.29 -9.20 14.12
C TYR A 194 7.14 -10.41 13.74
N SER A 195 7.92 -10.96 14.68
CA SER A 195 8.85 -12.09 14.43
C SER A 195 8.18 -13.36 13.91
N LYS A 196 6.87 -13.49 14.16
CA LYS A 196 6.05 -14.62 13.69
C LYS A 196 5.23 -14.31 12.44
N LEU A 197 5.38 -13.11 11.87
CA LEU A 197 4.69 -12.76 10.63
C LEU A 197 5.25 -13.62 9.49
N GLY A 198 4.40 -14.42 8.88
CA GLY A 198 4.67 -15.15 7.65
C GLY A 198 4.48 -14.27 6.41
N GLN A 199 4.36 -14.91 5.24
CA GLN A 199 3.99 -14.21 4.01
C GLN A 199 2.68 -13.45 4.18
N ALA A 200 2.64 -12.21 3.69
CA ALA A 200 1.50 -11.30 3.89
C ALA A 200 0.35 -11.57 2.89
N VAL A 201 -0.06 -12.85 2.78
CA VAL A 201 -1.09 -13.29 1.82
C VAL A 201 -2.52 -13.00 2.27
N SER A 202 -2.74 -12.73 3.55
CA SER A 202 -4.07 -12.41 4.05
C SER A 202 -4.44 -10.96 3.76
N THR A 203 -5.70 -10.73 3.37
CA THR A 203 -6.24 -9.37 3.24
C THR A 203 -6.34 -8.74 4.63
N PRO A 204 -5.72 -7.56 4.85
CA PRO A 204 -5.77 -6.89 6.15
C PRO A 204 -7.21 -6.50 6.52
N ARG A 205 -7.48 -6.45 7.83
CA ARG A 205 -8.70 -5.85 8.39
C ARG A 205 -8.33 -4.58 9.16
N ILE A 206 -9.07 -3.50 8.88
CA ILE A 206 -8.92 -2.20 9.53
C ILE A 206 -10.19 -1.90 10.33
#